data_6dd4083230184f982cb38d2271f2523d
#
_entry.id   6dd4083230184f982cb38d2271f2523d
#
_cell.length_a   1.000
_cell.length_b   1.000
_cell.length_c   1.000
_cell.angle_alpha   90.00
_cell.angle_beta   90.00
_cell.angle_gamma   90.00
#
_symmetry.space_group_name_H-M   'P 1'
#
loop_
_entity.id
_entity.type
_entity.pdbx_description
1 polymer ?
#
loop_
_entity_poly.entity_id
_entity_poly.type
_entity_poly.pdbx_seq_one_letter_code
_entity_poly.pdbx_strand_id
1 'polypeptide(L)'
;MELKQLYREIVNEHNLHPSHRGKMEGADLVLQGINPSCGDDITLYFKLEGDIVKDGSFDGTGCAISQASVDMMLDQVIGESKEVALRKAKLFFGMIHGEEENEEKLEEELDEAAALKDVSHMPARVKCALLGWRTMREALEHPEKAKPES
;
A
#
# COMPACT_ATOMS: atom_id res chain seq x y z
N MET A 1 18.06 18.70 0.03
CA MET A 1 17.75 17.58 -0.92
C MET A 1 16.48 17.93 -1.67
N GLU A 2 16.51 17.79 -2.98
CA GLU A 2 15.32 18.02 -3.78
C GLU A 2 14.26 16.96 -3.51
N LEU A 3 12.98 17.34 -3.60
CA LEU A 3 11.86 16.43 -3.37
C LEU A 3 11.88 15.23 -4.31
N LYS A 4 12.27 15.44 -5.58
CA LYS A 4 12.38 14.34 -6.55
C LYS A 4 13.45 13.33 -6.16
N GLN A 5 14.56 13.81 -5.61
CA GLN A 5 15.64 12.94 -5.17
C GLN A 5 15.21 12.13 -3.95
N LEU A 6 14.56 12.79 -2.99
CA LEU A 6 14.03 12.12 -1.81
C LEU A 6 13.00 11.05 -2.20
N TYR A 7 12.10 11.38 -3.11
CA TYR A 7 11.13 10.44 -3.65
C TYR A 7 11.81 9.19 -4.22
N ARG A 8 12.82 9.39 -5.07
CA ARG A 8 13.56 8.26 -5.67
C ARG A 8 14.24 7.40 -4.63
N GLU A 9 14.86 8.01 -3.63
CA GLU A 9 15.54 7.27 -2.58
C GLU A 9 14.58 6.43 -1.76
N ILE A 10 13.42 6.98 -1.40
CA ILE A 10 12.40 6.27 -0.64
C ILE A 10 11.84 5.11 -1.46
N VAL A 11 11.47 5.37 -2.72
CA VAL A 11 10.93 4.34 -3.59
C VAL A 11 11.96 3.23 -3.82
N ASN A 12 13.21 3.57 -4.08
CA ASN A 12 14.26 2.58 -4.30
C ASN A 12 14.50 1.74 -3.06
N GLU A 13 14.51 2.34 -1.87
CA GLU A 13 14.72 1.60 -0.63
C GLU A 13 13.63 0.56 -0.41
N HIS A 14 12.37 0.96 -0.56
CA HIS A 14 11.26 0.03 -0.38
C HIS A 14 11.16 -1.02 -1.50
N ASN A 15 11.65 -0.71 -2.69
CA ASN A 15 11.64 -1.66 -3.80
C ASN A 15 12.79 -2.68 -3.70
N LEU A 16 13.98 -2.21 -3.32
CA LEU A 16 15.17 -3.05 -3.24
C LEU A 16 15.28 -3.82 -1.93
N HIS A 17 14.80 -3.22 -0.85
CA HIS A 17 14.88 -3.78 0.50
C HIS A 17 13.54 -3.72 1.21
N PRO A 18 12.50 -4.35 0.65
CA PRO A 18 11.17 -4.30 1.28
C PRO A 18 11.16 -5.02 2.62
N SER A 19 10.51 -4.39 3.60
CA SER A 19 10.42 -4.95 4.96
C SER A 19 9.35 -6.02 5.08
N HIS A 20 8.38 -6.03 4.16
CA HIS A 20 7.17 -6.85 4.31
C HIS A 20 6.95 -7.83 3.16
N ARG A 21 7.98 -8.11 2.37
CA ARG A 21 7.83 -9.04 1.27
C ARG A 21 7.90 -10.48 1.73
N GLY A 22 6.96 -11.30 1.28
CA GLY A 22 6.92 -12.73 1.54
C GLY A 22 5.52 -13.24 1.72
N LYS A 23 5.35 -14.55 1.57
CA LYS A 23 4.10 -15.22 1.85
C LYS A 23 3.93 -15.37 3.36
N MET A 24 2.69 -15.42 3.81
CA MET A 24 2.39 -15.58 5.23
C MET A 24 1.48 -16.78 5.42
N GLU A 25 1.99 -17.82 6.07
CA GLU A 25 1.18 -18.99 6.41
C GLU A 25 0.20 -18.62 7.53
N GLY A 26 -1.01 -19.12 7.44
CA GLY A 26 -2.01 -18.86 8.47
C GLY A 26 -2.61 -17.47 8.41
N ALA A 27 -2.45 -16.76 7.30
CA ALA A 27 -3.06 -15.45 7.15
C ALA A 27 -4.58 -15.56 7.19
N ASP A 28 -5.22 -14.59 7.83
CA ASP A 28 -6.67 -14.53 7.93
C ASP A 28 -7.33 -14.00 6.65
N LEU A 29 -6.64 -13.12 5.95
CA LEU A 29 -7.11 -12.56 4.68
C LEU A 29 -6.00 -12.66 3.64
N VAL A 30 -6.35 -13.19 2.47
CA VAL A 30 -5.43 -13.27 1.32
C VAL A 30 -6.19 -12.76 0.10
N LEU A 31 -5.68 -11.72 -0.54
CA LEU A 31 -6.33 -11.18 -1.73
C LEU A 31 -5.30 -10.75 -2.77
N GLN A 32 -5.56 -11.14 -4.01
CA GLN A 32 -4.73 -10.78 -5.15
C GLN A 32 -5.25 -9.51 -5.81
N GLY A 33 -4.34 -8.59 -6.13
CA GLY A 33 -4.65 -7.40 -6.90
C GLY A 33 -3.83 -7.39 -8.18
N ILE A 34 -4.47 -7.05 -9.28
CA ILE A 34 -3.84 -7.04 -10.60
C ILE A 34 -4.03 -5.70 -11.28
N ASN A 35 -2.94 -5.16 -11.85
CA ASN A 35 -2.98 -4.01 -12.72
C ASN A 35 -2.44 -4.44 -14.08
N PRO A 36 -3.33 -4.86 -15.00
CA PRO A 36 -2.88 -5.41 -16.29
C PRO A 36 -2.14 -4.39 -17.17
N SER A 37 -2.38 -3.10 -16.98
CA SER A 37 -1.71 -2.06 -17.77
C SER A 37 -0.19 -2.05 -17.58
N CYS A 38 0.29 -2.43 -16.39
CA CYS A 38 1.71 -2.41 -16.06
C CYS A 38 2.25 -3.80 -15.71
N GLY A 39 1.41 -4.82 -15.78
CA GLY A 39 1.83 -6.17 -15.41
C GLY A 39 2.02 -6.37 -13.92
N ASP A 40 1.44 -5.49 -13.08
CA ASP A 40 1.54 -5.63 -11.64
C ASP A 40 0.58 -6.73 -11.16
N ASP A 41 1.08 -7.62 -10.33
CA ASP A 41 0.32 -8.73 -9.76
C ASP A 41 0.80 -8.94 -8.33
N ILE A 42 0.01 -8.47 -7.37
CA ILE A 42 0.39 -8.48 -5.96
C ILE A 42 -0.62 -9.26 -5.16
N THR A 43 -0.13 -10.14 -4.28
CA THR A 43 -0.97 -10.83 -3.32
C THR A 43 -0.69 -10.26 -1.94
N LEU A 44 -1.74 -9.83 -1.25
CA LEU A 44 -1.65 -9.33 0.12
C LEU A 44 -2.08 -10.40 1.10
N TYR A 45 -1.36 -10.48 2.21
CA TYR A 45 -1.64 -11.37 3.32
C TYR A 45 -1.81 -10.54 4.58
N PHE A 46 -2.91 -10.73 5.31
CA PHE A 46 -3.12 -10.05 6.58
C PHE A 46 -3.44 -11.03 7.68
N LYS A 47 -2.86 -10.80 8.84
CA LYS A 47 -3.21 -11.48 10.05
C LYS A 47 -3.96 -10.49 10.94
N LEU A 48 -5.11 -10.91 11.46
CA LEU A 48 -5.98 -10.05 12.25
C LEU A 48 -6.06 -10.52 13.69
N GLU A 49 -6.19 -9.57 14.59
CA GLU A 49 -6.51 -9.84 16.00
C GLU A 49 -7.65 -8.91 16.35
N GLY A 50 -8.89 -9.44 16.31
CA GLY A 50 -10.07 -8.61 16.38
C GLY A 50 -10.10 -7.62 15.24
N ASP A 51 -10.18 -6.33 15.55
CA ASP A 51 -10.18 -5.26 14.56
C ASP A 51 -8.78 -4.75 14.24
N ILE A 52 -7.74 -5.34 14.82
CA ILE A 52 -6.36 -4.88 14.62
C ILE A 52 -5.70 -5.68 13.51
N VAL A 53 -5.03 -4.98 12.61
CA VAL A 53 -4.17 -5.59 11.59
C VAL A 53 -2.87 -5.96 12.30
N LYS A 54 -2.80 -7.18 12.79
CA LYS A 54 -1.67 -7.64 13.60
C LYS A 54 -0.38 -7.76 12.80
N ASP A 55 -0.48 -8.23 11.57
CA ASP A 55 0.66 -8.39 10.69
C ASP A 55 0.19 -8.37 9.24
N GLY A 56 1.12 -8.16 8.33
CA GLY A 56 0.82 -8.15 6.91
C GLY A 56 2.08 -8.36 6.09
N SER A 57 1.88 -8.91 4.90
CA SER A 57 2.97 -9.08 3.95
C SER A 57 2.42 -9.07 2.53
N PHE A 58 3.31 -9.02 1.56
CA PHE A 58 2.92 -9.09 0.15
C PHE A 58 3.92 -9.94 -0.63
N ASP A 59 3.43 -10.52 -1.72
CA ASP A 59 4.28 -11.23 -2.67
C ASP A 59 3.77 -10.92 -4.07
N GLY A 60 4.56 -11.29 -5.08
CA GLY A 60 4.18 -11.09 -6.45
C GLY A 60 5.22 -10.30 -7.24
N THR A 61 4.78 -9.77 -8.38
CA THR A 61 5.64 -9.03 -9.30
C THR A 61 5.00 -7.68 -9.66
N GLY A 62 5.82 -6.72 -10.01
CA GLY A 62 5.31 -5.41 -10.39
C GLY A 62 6.46 -4.42 -10.59
N CYS A 63 6.09 -3.19 -10.94
CA CYS A 63 7.08 -2.14 -11.11
C CYS A 63 7.57 -1.65 -9.74
N ALA A 64 8.63 -0.84 -9.76
CA ALA A 64 9.21 -0.30 -8.53
C ALA A 64 8.18 0.48 -7.71
N ILE A 65 7.30 1.24 -8.36
CA ILE A 65 6.29 2.05 -7.68
C ILE A 65 5.23 1.19 -7.00
N SER A 66 4.72 0.15 -7.68
CA SER A 66 3.71 -0.71 -7.08
C SER A 66 4.27 -1.47 -5.88
N GLN A 67 5.47 -1.97 -5.97
CA GLN A 67 6.11 -2.72 -4.88
C GLN A 67 6.47 -1.81 -3.71
N ALA A 68 7.04 -0.65 -3.98
CA ALA A 68 7.38 0.30 -2.94
C ALA A 68 6.11 0.80 -2.22
N SER A 69 5.06 1.10 -2.98
CA SER A 69 3.81 1.60 -2.41
C SER A 69 3.17 0.59 -1.44
N VAL A 70 3.14 -0.69 -1.80
CA VAL A 70 2.55 -1.70 -0.93
C VAL A 70 3.40 -1.92 0.32
N ASP A 71 4.71 -1.87 0.21
CA ASP A 71 5.59 -1.99 1.37
C ASP A 71 5.39 -0.81 2.33
N MET A 72 5.34 0.42 1.81
CA MET A 72 5.07 1.62 2.61
C MET A 72 3.69 1.55 3.27
N MET A 73 2.69 1.04 2.54
CA MET A 73 1.34 0.84 3.10
C MET A 73 1.39 -0.05 4.33
N LEU A 74 2.10 -1.16 4.23
CA LEU A 74 2.19 -2.10 5.33
C LEU A 74 2.87 -1.48 6.55
N ASP A 75 3.89 -0.64 6.34
CA ASP A 75 4.49 0.13 7.44
C ASP A 75 3.45 0.99 8.16
N GLN A 76 2.47 1.51 7.44
CA GLN A 76 1.47 2.43 7.99
C GLN A 76 0.29 1.73 8.66
N VAL A 77 0.00 0.49 8.28
CA VAL A 77 -1.24 -0.16 8.75
C VAL A 77 -1.01 -1.31 9.71
N ILE A 78 0.17 -1.93 9.72
CA ILE A 78 0.45 -3.00 10.69
C ILE A 78 0.42 -2.42 12.09
N GLY A 79 -0.36 -3.05 12.98
CA GLY A 79 -0.55 -2.58 14.35
C GLY A 79 -1.71 -1.62 14.53
N GLU A 80 -2.35 -1.20 13.44
CA GLU A 80 -3.48 -0.27 13.48
C GLU A 80 -4.80 -1.02 13.35
N SER A 81 -5.89 -0.35 13.74
CA SER A 81 -7.22 -0.92 13.53
C SER A 81 -7.59 -0.88 12.05
N LYS A 82 -8.55 -1.72 11.66
CA LYS A 82 -9.11 -1.69 10.31
C LYS A 82 -9.63 -0.30 9.95
N GLU A 83 -10.28 0.37 10.91
CA GLU A 83 -10.81 1.71 10.72
C GLU A 83 -9.70 2.71 10.37
N VAL A 84 -8.59 2.66 11.11
CA VAL A 84 -7.44 3.54 10.84
C VAL A 84 -6.81 3.20 9.50
N ALA A 85 -6.66 1.92 9.18
CA ALA A 85 -6.11 1.50 7.90
C ALA A 85 -6.96 2.02 6.73
N LEU A 86 -8.28 1.93 6.84
CA LEU A 86 -9.20 2.43 5.80
C LEU A 86 -9.18 3.95 5.70
N ARG A 87 -9.04 4.64 6.83
CA ARG A 87 -8.89 6.10 6.83
C ARG A 87 -7.61 6.52 6.10
N LYS A 88 -6.51 5.84 6.36
CA LYS A 88 -5.24 6.12 5.69
C LYS A 88 -5.33 5.82 4.20
N ALA A 89 -6.02 4.75 3.81
CA ALA A 89 -6.24 4.44 2.40
C ALA A 89 -7.01 5.55 1.71
N LYS A 90 -8.07 6.04 2.33
CA LYS A 90 -8.86 7.14 1.78
C LYS A 90 -8.00 8.39 1.57
N LEU A 91 -7.17 8.70 2.55
CA LEU A 91 -6.26 9.84 2.46
C LEU A 91 -5.24 9.64 1.33
N PHE A 92 -4.70 8.42 1.21
CA PHE A 92 -3.76 8.10 0.13
C PHE A 92 -4.41 8.26 -1.24
N PHE A 93 -5.62 7.77 -1.43
CA PHE A 93 -6.36 7.96 -2.68
C PHE A 93 -6.54 9.45 -3.00
N GLY A 94 -6.94 10.25 -2.02
CA GLY A 94 -7.08 11.68 -2.19
C GLY A 94 -5.79 12.37 -2.61
N MET A 95 -4.67 11.95 -2.01
CA MET A 95 -3.34 12.46 -2.35
C MET A 95 -2.97 12.13 -3.80
N ILE A 96 -3.13 10.88 -4.20
CA ILE A 96 -2.75 10.43 -5.55
C ILE A 96 -3.65 11.04 -6.61
N HIS A 97 -4.93 11.28 -6.30
CA HIS A 97 -5.86 11.92 -7.23
C HIS A 97 -5.76 13.46 -7.22
N GLY A 98 -4.86 14.02 -6.40
CA GLY A 98 -4.66 15.46 -6.36
C GLY A 98 -5.73 16.23 -5.59
N GLU A 99 -6.57 15.54 -4.83
CA GLU A 99 -7.64 16.15 -4.04
C GLU A 99 -7.17 16.66 -2.68
N GLU A 100 -6.16 16.02 -2.10
CA GLU A 100 -5.58 16.42 -0.83
C GLU A 100 -4.19 17.00 -1.07
N GLU A 101 -3.98 18.26 -0.73
CA GLU A 101 -2.73 18.96 -0.97
C GLU A 101 -2.02 19.43 0.30
N ASN A 102 -2.61 19.22 1.47
CA ASN A 102 -2.00 19.63 2.72
C ASN A 102 -0.83 18.72 3.08
N GLU A 103 0.38 19.14 2.78
CA GLU A 103 1.60 18.36 2.97
C GLU A 103 1.84 17.96 4.42
N GLU A 104 1.57 18.85 5.38
CA GLU A 104 1.72 18.53 6.81
C GLU A 104 0.83 17.35 7.21
N LYS A 105 -0.43 17.41 6.80
CA LYS A 105 -1.39 16.35 7.09
C LYS A 105 -0.98 15.03 6.46
N LEU A 106 -0.52 15.08 5.21
CA LEU A 106 -0.08 13.89 4.49
C LEU A 106 1.13 13.25 5.16
N GLU A 107 2.11 14.05 5.54
CA GLU A 107 3.30 13.55 6.22
C GLU A 107 2.98 12.99 7.60
N GLU A 108 2.12 13.65 8.34
CA GLU A 108 1.70 13.21 9.66
C GLU A 108 0.96 11.88 9.63
N GLU A 109 0.05 11.73 8.67
CA GLU A 109 -0.84 10.57 8.60
C GLU A 109 -0.26 9.42 7.79
N LEU A 110 0.54 9.70 6.78
CA LEU A 110 1.06 8.69 5.85
C LEU A 110 2.57 8.47 5.94
N ASP A 111 3.28 9.30 6.68
CA ASP A 111 4.73 9.23 6.84
C ASP A 111 5.42 9.10 5.48
N GLU A 112 6.29 8.10 5.26
CA GLU A 112 7.01 7.94 4.00
C GLU A 112 6.11 7.77 2.78
N ALA A 113 4.92 7.22 2.97
CA ALA A 113 3.98 7.05 1.86
C ALA A 113 3.56 8.39 1.25
N ALA A 114 3.69 9.49 1.99
CA ALA A 114 3.42 10.84 1.48
C ALA A 114 4.38 11.22 0.35
N ALA A 115 5.56 10.59 0.28
CA ALA A 115 6.51 10.84 -0.80
C ALA A 115 5.95 10.47 -2.17
N LEU A 116 4.92 9.60 -2.22
CA LEU A 116 4.29 9.21 -3.48
C LEU A 116 3.35 10.28 -4.05
N LYS A 117 3.22 11.43 -3.38
CA LYS A 117 2.38 12.54 -3.86
C LYS A 117 2.71 12.93 -5.32
N ASP A 118 3.98 12.90 -5.69
CA ASP A 118 4.42 13.27 -7.03
C ASP A 118 3.86 12.35 -8.12
N VAL A 119 3.42 11.14 -7.75
CA VAL A 119 2.80 10.21 -8.70
C VAL A 119 1.49 10.79 -9.27
N SER A 120 0.85 11.72 -8.55
CA SER A 120 -0.35 12.40 -9.05
C SER A 120 -0.13 13.07 -10.40
N HIS A 121 1.12 13.42 -10.71
CA HIS A 121 1.51 14.04 -11.98
C HIS A 121 2.02 13.03 -13.01
N MET A 122 1.91 11.75 -12.72
CA MET A 122 2.39 10.68 -13.60
C MET A 122 1.24 9.71 -13.90
N PRO A 123 0.33 10.07 -14.84
CA PRO A 123 -0.89 9.28 -15.07
C PRO A 123 -0.66 7.80 -15.31
N ALA A 124 0.44 7.45 -15.98
CA ALA A 124 0.78 6.05 -16.26
C ALA A 124 1.11 5.26 -14.99
N ARG A 125 1.45 5.94 -13.89
CA ARG A 125 1.87 5.30 -12.64
C ARG A 125 0.83 5.36 -11.52
N VAL A 126 -0.24 6.12 -11.73
CA VAL A 126 -1.30 6.26 -10.71
C VAL A 126 -1.85 4.90 -10.29
N LYS A 127 -2.19 4.04 -11.25
CA LYS A 127 -2.73 2.72 -10.95
C LYS A 127 -1.72 1.82 -10.24
N CYS A 128 -0.44 1.98 -10.56
CA CYS A 128 0.63 1.23 -9.89
C CYS A 128 0.70 1.60 -8.41
N ALA A 129 0.67 2.90 -8.11
CA ALA A 129 0.74 3.37 -6.72
C ALA A 129 -0.50 2.96 -5.92
N LEU A 130 -1.66 2.89 -6.56
CA LEU A 130 -2.92 2.60 -5.87
C LEU A 130 -3.18 1.11 -5.66
N LEU A 131 -2.50 0.23 -6.40
CA LEU A 131 -2.86 -1.19 -6.42
C LEU A 131 -2.91 -1.83 -5.03
N GLY A 132 -1.85 -1.72 -4.25
CA GLY A 132 -1.81 -2.32 -2.91
C GLY A 132 -2.88 -1.75 -1.99
N TRP A 133 -3.06 -0.44 -2.02
CA TRP A 133 -4.05 0.24 -1.18
C TRP A 133 -5.49 -0.15 -1.54
N ARG A 134 -5.78 -0.29 -2.83
CA ARG A 134 -7.09 -0.78 -3.29
C ARG A 134 -7.33 -2.20 -2.86
N THR A 135 -6.31 -3.04 -3.00
CA THR A 135 -6.42 -4.45 -2.62
C THR A 135 -6.66 -4.59 -1.12
N MET A 136 -5.94 -3.80 -0.31
CA MET A 136 -6.17 -3.77 1.13
C MET A 136 -7.60 -3.33 1.46
N ARG A 137 -8.05 -2.24 0.84
CA ARG A 137 -9.42 -1.74 1.09
C ARG A 137 -10.45 -2.83 0.79
N GLU A 138 -10.28 -3.51 -0.34
CA GLU A 138 -11.18 -4.59 -0.73
C GLU A 138 -11.18 -5.72 0.31
N ALA A 139 -10.00 -6.12 0.77
CA ALA A 139 -9.88 -7.19 1.75
C ALA A 139 -10.50 -6.81 3.10
N LEU A 140 -10.33 -5.57 3.54
CA LEU A 140 -10.85 -5.13 4.83
C LEU A 140 -12.34 -4.81 4.81
N GLU A 141 -12.83 -4.24 3.72
CA GLU A 141 -14.26 -3.92 3.59
C GLU A 141 -15.10 -5.13 3.17
N HIS A 142 -14.51 -6.05 2.43
CA HIS A 142 -15.18 -7.23 1.90
C HIS A 142 -14.38 -8.49 2.21
N PRO A 143 -14.25 -8.85 3.49
CA PRO A 143 -13.44 -10.00 3.88
C PRO A 143 -13.90 -11.32 3.27
N GLU A 144 -15.17 -11.40 2.84
CA GLU A 144 -15.69 -12.57 2.14
C GLU A 144 -15.02 -12.81 0.79
N LYS A 145 -14.39 -11.77 0.22
CA LYS A 145 -13.63 -11.89 -1.04
C LYS A 145 -12.19 -12.30 -0.81
N ALA A 146 -11.70 -12.12 0.41
CA ALA A 146 -10.34 -12.46 0.78
C ALA A 146 -10.34 -13.76 1.54
N LYS A 147 -9.82 -14.83 0.92
CA LYS A 147 -9.85 -16.15 1.53
C LYS A 147 -8.72 -16.30 2.55
N PRO A 148 -8.95 -17.03 3.64
CA PRO A 148 -7.85 -17.33 4.55
C PRO A 148 -6.86 -18.29 3.90
N GLU A 149 -5.62 -18.25 4.37
CA GLU A 149 -4.61 -19.20 3.93
C GLU A 149 -4.96 -20.58 4.46
N SER A 150 -5.06 -21.57 3.55
CA SER A 150 -5.41 -22.94 3.92
C SER A 150 -4.17 -23.79 4.16
#